data_91fbb880dcdd1d976f5dd6b6b2551f84
#
_entry.id   91fbb880dcdd1d976f5dd6b6b2551f84
#
_cell.length_a   1.000
_cell.length_b   1.000
_cell.length_c   1.000
_cell.angle_alpha   90.00
_cell.angle_beta   90.00
_cell.angle_gamma   90.00
#
_symmetry.space_group_name_H-M   'P 1'
#
loop_
_entity.id
_entity.type
_entity.pdbx_description
1 polymer ?
#
loop_
_entity_poly.entity_id
_entity_poly.type
_entity_poly.pdbx_seq_one_letter_code
_entity_poly.pdbx_strand_id
1 'polypeptide(L)'
;MFTSSRTAAADRSTAARPMSQHTLRDALSLALETEGVDGVVIDPWGSSATLDASLLNGLLHAERMSAQPGEAELETGRAAAAKGEWKQAVEALQKGADAGCPEALTRLAACMYWGQGTRKDRAGAKRAWKQAAEAGDPLALVALGDDARSQDPGKALLYYRQAIQLADRQPDVEYMPYVCLRIAQQETRYISPRQALAQAAEAAQGFRVLLAEGDPTAEEWLRQAETLMQELSAPPTHPNAYKNQ
;
A
#
# COMPACT_ATOMS: atom_id res chain seq x y z
N MET A 1 -4.05 27.64 2.07
CA MET A 1 -4.33 26.32 1.49
C MET A 1 -5.39 25.63 2.34
N PHE A 2 -6.35 24.93 1.74
CA PHE A 2 -7.48 24.33 2.44
C PHE A 2 -7.24 22.84 2.61
N THR A 3 -7.52 22.32 3.80
CA THR A 3 -7.43 20.88 4.10
C THR A 3 -8.67 20.08 3.65
N SER A 4 -9.76 20.79 3.33
CA SER A 4 -10.94 20.15 2.71
C SER A 4 -11.65 21.10 1.75
N SER A 5 -12.21 20.55 0.68
CA SER A 5 -13.03 21.29 -0.27
C SER A 5 -14.32 21.83 0.38
N ARG A 6 -14.84 21.18 1.44
CA ARG A 6 -16.02 21.63 2.18
C ARG A 6 -15.74 22.90 2.95
N THR A 7 -14.57 23.01 3.59
CA THR A 7 -14.14 24.21 4.32
C THR A 7 -13.95 25.39 3.36
N ALA A 8 -13.27 25.12 2.21
CA ALA A 8 -13.07 26.16 1.18
C ALA A 8 -14.38 26.67 0.57
N ALA A 9 -15.36 25.79 0.34
CA ALA A 9 -16.66 26.16 -0.21
C ALA A 9 -17.54 26.95 0.76
N ALA A 10 -17.26 26.92 2.06
CA ALA A 10 -17.98 27.70 3.05
C ALA A 10 -17.66 29.21 3.00
N ASP A 11 -16.50 29.57 2.45
CA ASP A 11 -16.13 30.97 2.24
C ASP A 11 -16.51 31.43 0.84
N ARG A 12 -17.46 32.37 0.75
CA ARG A 12 -17.92 32.94 -0.52
C ARG A 12 -16.82 33.62 -1.33
N SER A 13 -15.77 34.12 -0.67
CA SER A 13 -14.64 34.79 -1.37
C SER A 13 -13.76 33.80 -2.12
N THR A 14 -13.78 32.51 -1.75
CA THR A 14 -12.96 31.45 -2.32
C THR A 14 -13.76 30.45 -3.18
N ALA A 15 -15.09 30.43 -3.04
CA ALA A 15 -15.96 29.48 -3.74
C ALA A 15 -15.85 29.53 -5.28
N ALA A 16 -15.47 30.69 -5.84
CA ALA A 16 -15.28 30.88 -7.28
C ALA A 16 -13.81 30.68 -7.75
N ARG A 17 -12.88 30.37 -6.85
CA ARG A 17 -11.49 30.13 -7.20
C ARG A 17 -11.25 28.67 -7.53
N PRO A 18 -10.41 28.36 -8.52
CA PRO A 18 -10.03 26.98 -8.80
C PRO A 18 -9.33 26.39 -7.58
N MET A 19 -9.76 25.19 -7.17
CA MET A 19 -9.16 24.42 -6.08
C MET A 19 -8.40 23.25 -6.69
N SER A 20 -7.16 23.07 -6.27
CA SER A 20 -6.35 21.89 -6.59
C SER A 20 -6.21 21.00 -5.36
N GLN A 21 -6.24 19.69 -5.57
CA GLN A 21 -5.95 18.72 -4.52
C GLN A 21 -4.47 18.39 -4.59
N HIS A 22 -3.80 18.56 -3.46
CA HIS A 22 -2.40 18.18 -3.28
C HIS A 22 -2.27 17.39 -1.98
N THR A 23 -1.30 16.49 -1.92
CA THR A 23 -0.90 15.95 -0.62
C THR A 23 -0.38 17.08 0.25
N LEU A 24 -0.40 16.90 1.57
CA LEU A 24 0.15 17.91 2.49
C LEU A 24 1.62 18.20 2.15
N ARG A 25 2.39 17.18 1.85
CA ARG A 25 3.79 17.27 1.45
C ARG A 25 3.99 18.13 0.20
N ASP A 26 3.26 17.83 -0.87
CA ASP A 26 3.33 18.59 -2.13
C ASP A 26 2.98 20.06 -1.90
N ALA A 27 1.97 20.28 -1.07
CA ALA A 27 1.53 21.62 -0.70
C ALA A 27 2.61 22.39 0.08
N LEU A 28 3.29 21.73 1.02
CA LEU A 28 4.38 22.33 1.81
C LEU A 28 5.61 22.60 0.93
N SER A 29 5.97 21.66 0.04
CA SER A 29 7.09 21.85 -0.91
C SER A 29 6.81 23.00 -1.88
N LEU A 30 5.60 23.05 -2.46
CA LEU A 30 5.19 24.13 -3.36
C LEU A 30 5.22 25.50 -2.66
N ALA A 31 4.82 25.58 -1.40
CA ALA A 31 4.87 26.83 -0.65
C ALA A 31 6.31 27.34 -0.47
N LEU A 32 7.27 26.46 -0.24
CA LEU A 32 8.69 26.84 -0.10
C LEU A 32 9.35 27.21 -1.44
N GLU A 33 8.88 26.65 -2.56
CA GLU A 33 9.39 26.92 -3.90
C GLU A 33 8.76 28.17 -4.53
N THR A 34 7.63 28.65 -3.96
CA THR A 34 6.91 29.80 -4.51
C THR A 34 7.47 31.11 -3.94
N GLU A 35 8.01 31.96 -4.79
CA GLU A 35 8.54 33.27 -4.41
C GLU A 35 7.45 34.18 -3.82
N GLY A 36 7.72 34.81 -2.68
CA GLY A 36 6.78 35.69 -1.98
C GLY A 36 5.74 34.98 -1.11
N VAL A 37 5.91 33.67 -0.86
CA VAL A 37 5.09 32.91 0.10
C VAL A 37 5.87 32.72 1.41
N ASP A 38 5.39 33.37 2.48
CA ASP A 38 6.05 33.32 3.80
C ASP A 38 5.63 32.10 4.64
N GLY A 39 4.61 31.35 4.20
CA GLY A 39 4.12 30.17 4.92
C GLY A 39 2.78 29.64 4.42
N VAL A 40 2.24 28.66 5.12
CA VAL A 40 0.97 27.98 4.81
C VAL A 40 0.02 28.12 6.00
N VAL A 41 -1.23 28.49 5.72
CA VAL A 41 -2.31 28.49 6.71
C VAL A 41 -3.19 27.25 6.49
N ILE A 42 -3.29 26.41 7.52
CA ILE A 42 -4.14 25.23 7.50
C ILE A 42 -5.46 25.59 8.18
N ASP A 43 -6.57 25.29 7.50
CA ASP A 43 -7.94 25.54 7.96
C ASP A 43 -8.17 26.96 8.50
N PRO A 44 -8.08 28.00 7.64
CA PRO A 44 -8.15 29.40 8.09
C PRO A 44 -9.53 29.80 8.64
N TRP A 45 -10.55 28.98 8.53
CA TRP A 45 -11.92 29.24 9.04
C TRP A 45 -12.30 28.41 10.27
N GLY A 46 -11.39 27.57 10.77
CA GLY A 46 -11.56 26.78 11.99
C GLY A 46 -10.48 27.09 13.01
N SER A 47 -9.90 26.05 13.60
CA SER A 47 -8.71 26.17 14.47
C SER A 47 -7.47 26.36 13.61
N SER A 48 -7.33 27.52 12.97
CA SER A 48 -6.27 27.76 12.01
C SER A 48 -4.86 27.60 12.61
N ALA A 49 -4.00 26.87 11.93
CA ALA A 49 -2.58 26.79 12.22
C ALA A 49 -1.78 27.45 11.10
N THR A 50 -0.86 28.32 11.43
CA THR A 50 0.06 28.93 10.47
C THR A 50 1.42 28.24 10.58
N LEU A 51 1.91 27.73 9.46
CA LEU A 51 3.24 27.16 9.32
C LEU A 51 4.08 28.16 8.54
N ASP A 52 4.98 28.85 9.22
CA ASP A 52 5.94 29.74 8.56
C ASP A 52 7.04 28.96 7.82
N ALA A 53 7.83 29.64 7.00
CA ALA A 53 8.88 29.00 6.19
C ALA A 53 9.91 28.25 7.06
N SER A 54 10.19 28.73 8.28
CA SER A 54 11.13 28.08 9.20
C SER A 54 10.58 26.75 9.71
N LEU A 55 9.31 26.75 10.13
CA LEU A 55 8.62 25.54 10.59
C LEU A 55 8.41 24.54 9.45
N LEU A 56 8.07 25.03 8.24
CA LEU A 56 7.95 24.22 7.05
C LEU A 56 9.29 23.51 6.71
N ASN A 57 10.38 24.26 6.67
CA ASN A 57 11.72 23.71 6.48
C ASN A 57 12.09 22.71 7.58
N GLY A 58 11.75 23.03 8.83
CA GLY A 58 11.98 22.15 9.98
C GLY A 58 11.22 20.81 9.85
N LEU A 59 9.95 20.85 9.44
CA LEU A 59 9.13 19.66 9.23
C LEU A 59 9.66 18.80 8.09
N LEU A 60 9.98 19.41 6.93
CA LEU A 60 10.55 18.69 5.80
C LEU A 60 11.96 18.16 6.08
N HIS A 61 12.73 18.88 6.91
CA HIS A 61 14.04 18.39 7.36
C HIS A 61 13.89 17.22 8.33
N ALA A 62 12.97 17.31 9.29
CA ALA A 62 12.67 16.21 10.22
C ALA A 62 12.19 14.96 9.48
N GLU A 63 11.36 15.11 8.43
CA GLU A 63 10.93 14.03 7.57
C GLU A 63 12.13 13.39 6.83
N ARG A 64 13.04 14.20 6.27
CA ARG A 64 14.28 13.68 5.64
C ARG A 64 15.20 12.97 6.64
N MET A 65 15.27 13.48 7.87
CA MET A 65 16.06 12.85 8.94
C MET A 65 15.41 11.60 9.53
N SER A 66 14.08 11.47 9.38
CA SER A 66 13.31 10.27 9.76
C SER A 66 13.24 9.23 8.62
N ALA A 67 13.78 9.53 7.44
CA ALA A 67 13.87 8.57 6.36
C ALA A 67 14.56 7.29 6.86
N GLN A 68 13.89 6.17 6.67
CA GLN A 68 14.43 4.87 7.09
C GLN A 68 15.71 4.57 6.32
N PRO A 69 16.72 3.93 6.96
CA PRO A 69 17.91 3.52 6.24
C PRO A 69 17.55 2.71 4.99
N GLY A 70 18.08 3.11 3.82
CA GLY A 70 17.84 2.42 2.55
C GLY A 70 16.53 2.77 1.82
N GLU A 71 15.79 3.77 2.29
CA GLU A 71 14.52 4.19 1.64
C GLU A 71 14.76 4.83 0.26
N ALA A 72 15.79 5.66 0.10
CA ALA A 72 16.15 6.25 -1.20
C ALA A 72 16.53 5.18 -2.23
N GLU A 73 17.24 4.15 -1.80
CA GLU A 73 17.59 2.99 -2.61
C GLU A 73 16.37 2.14 -2.94
N LEU A 74 15.44 1.98 -2.00
CA LEU A 74 14.16 1.31 -2.22
C LEU A 74 13.37 2.01 -3.34
N GLU A 75 13.20 3.33 -3.25
CA GLU A 75 12.48 4.11 -4.27
C GLU A 75 13.16 4.04 -5.63
N THR A 76 14.50 4.12 -5.67
CA THR A 76 15.27 3.92 -6.89
C THR A 76 15.01 2.53 -7.50
N GLY A 77 14.98 1.51 -6.66
CA GLY A 77 14.71 0.13 -7.05
C GLY A 77 13.28 -0.06 -7.57
N ARG A 78 12.28 0.54 -6.92
CA ARG A 78 10.88 0.54 -7.35
C ARG A 78 10.73 1.21 -8.73
N ALA A 79 11.31 2.40 -8.90
CA ALA A 79 11.26 3.15 -10.15
C ALA A 79 11.92 2.38 -11.31
N ALA A 80 13.06 1.74 -11.07
CA ALA A 80 13.74 0.91 -12.07
C ALA A 80 12.91 -0.34 -12.44
N ALA A 81 12.31 -1.01 -11.44
CA ALA A 81 11.44 -2.17 -11.66
C ALA A 81 10.19 -1.80 -12.49
N ALA A 82 9.58 -0.65 -12.22
CA ALA A 82 8.42 -0.16 -12.99
C ALA A 82 8.75 0.07 -14.48
N LYS A 83 10.00 0.41 -14.79
CA LYS A 83 10.51 0.55 -16.17
C LYS A 83 10.98 -0.77 -16.80
N GLY A 84 10.97 -1.87 -16.04
CA GLY A 84 11.50 -3.16 -16.49
C GLY A 84 13.04 -3.23 -16.46
N GLU A 85 13.72 -2.27 -15.85
CA GLU A 85 15.18 -2.18 -15.72
C GLU A 85 15.68 -3.06 -14.56
N TRP A 86 15.38 -4.37 -14.65
CA TRP A 86 15.53 -5.31 -13.54
C TRP A 86 16.93 -5.40 -12.94
N LYS A 87 18.01 -5.24 -13.73
CA LYS A 87 19.37 -5.25 -13.19
C LYS A 87 19.62 -4.05 -12.27
N GLN A 88 19.21 -2.86 -12.71
CA GLN A 88 19.33 -1.63 -11.90
C GLN A 88 18.44 -1.72 -10.65
N ALA A 89 17.22 -2.27 -10.80
CA ALA A 89 16.34 -2.51 -9.67
C ALA A 89 17.01 -3.42 -8.61
N VAL A 90 17.60 -4.54 -9.02
CA VAL A 90 18.31 -5.45 -8.11
C VAL A 90 19.48 -4.77 -7.41
N GLU A 91 20.28 -3.98 -8.14
CA GLU A 91 21.42 -3.27 -7.55
C GLU A 91 20.99 -2.24 -6.50
N ALA A 92 19.92 -1.48 -6.78
CA ALA A 92 19.40 -0.51 -5.84
C ALA A 92 18.74 -1.20 -4.64
N LEU A 93 17.90 -2.22 -4.86
CA LEU A 93 17.25 -2.99 -3.79
C LEU A 93 18.27 -3.70 -2.89
N GLN A 94 19.38 -4.19 -3.45
CA GLN A 94 20.47 -4.78 -2.66
C GLN A 94 21.09 -3.75 -1.71
N LYS A 95 21.38 -2.54 -2.20
CA LYS A 95 21.91 -1.45 -1.37
C LYS A 95 20.93 -1.07 -0.26
N GLY A 96 19.63 -0.97 -0.59
CA GLY A 96 18.58 -0.70 0.39
C GLY A 96 18.49 -1.78 1.46
N ALA A 97 18.56 -3.06 1.06
CA ALA A 97 18.55 -4.19 1.98
C ALA A 97 19.81 -4.22 2.87
N ASP A 98 20.98 -3.93 2.31
CA ASP A 98 22.25 -3.83 3.05
C ASP A 98 22.24 -2.65 4.04
N ALA A 99 21.52 -1.58 3.73
CA ALA A 99 21.27 -0.46 4.64
C ALA A 99 20.25 -0.79 5.75
N GLY A 100 19.59 -1.95 5.67
CA GLY A 100 18.64 -2.42 6.69
C GLY A 100 17.17 -2.12 6.40
N CYS A 101 16.80 -1.75 5.16
CA CYS A 101 15.40 -1.56 4.76
C CYS A 101 14.71 -2.92 4.53
N PRO A 102 13.70 -3.30 5.35
CA PRO A 102 13.07 -4.62 5.22
C PRO A 102 12.27 -4.76 3.92
N GLU A 103 11.60 -3.69 3.45
CA GLU A 103 10.87 -3.71 2.19
C GLU A 103 11.82 -3.88 0.99
N ALA A 104 12.98 -3.24 0.99
CA ALA A 104 13.98 -3.44 -0.06
C ALA A 104 14.41 -4.91 -0.14
N LEU A 105 14.61 -5.57 1.02
CA LEU A 105 14.91 -6.99 1.09
C LEU A 105 13.77 -7.85 0.53
N THR A 106 12.52 -7.50 0.82
CA THR A 106 11.34 -8.20 0.29
C THR A 106 11.25 -8.10 -1.22
N ARG A 107 11.47 -6.93 -1.78
CA ARG A 107 11.43 -6.70 -3.23
C ARG A 107 12.61 -7.36 -3.95
N LEU A 108 13.80 -7.32 -3.35
CA LEU A 108 14.96 -8.07 -3.83
C LEU A 108 14.67 -9.58 -3.88
N ALA A 109 14.07 -10.11 -2.81
CA ALA A 109 13.67 -11.51 -2.74
C ALA A 109 12.64 -11.88 -3.83
N ALA A 110 11.72 -10.98 -4.16
CA ALA A 110 10.80 -11.18 -5.29
C ALA A 110 11.57 -11.27 -6.62
N CYS A 111 12.55 -10.42 -6.86
CA CYS A 111 13.44 -10.51 -8.02
C CYS A 111 14.18 -11.86 -8.09
N MET A 112 14.69 -12.35 -6.95
CA MET A 112 15.32 -13.67 -6.84
C MET A 112 14.33 -14.80 -7.11
N TYR A 113 13.10 -14.70 -6.60
CA TYR A 113 12.07 -15.73 -6.76
C TYR A 113 11.68 -15.96 -8.22
N TRP A 114 11.53 -14.86 -8.97
CA TRP A 114 11.16 -14.89 -10.38
C TRP A 114 12.35 -14.97 -11.34
N GLY A 115 13.54 -14.58 -10.88
CA GLY A 115 14.76 -14.49 -11.72
C GLY A 115 14.78 -13.20 -12.54
N GLN A 116 14.23 -12.11 -12.02
CA GLN A 116 14.21 -10.80 -12.66
C GLN A 116 15.47 -10.02 -12.30
N GLY A 117 16.29 -9.71 -13.29
CA GLY A 117 17.58 -9.02 -13.10
C GLY A 117 18.66 -9.80 -12.36
N THR A 118 18.35 -10.96 -11.82
CA THR A 118 19.26 -11.83 -11.07
C THR A 118 18.96 -13.30 -11.37
N ARG A 119 19.86 -14.21 -10.92
CA ARG A 119 19.63 -15.65 -11.03
C ARG A 119 18.44 -16.06 -10.17
N LYS A 120 17.57 -16.91 -10.71
CA LYS A 120 16.44 -17.47 -9.98
C LYS A 120 16.90 -18.32 -8.81
N ASP A 121 16.51 -17.94 -7.59
CA ASP A 121 16.73 -18.68 -6.34
C ASP A 121 15.49 -18.57 -5.43
N ARG A 122 14.56 -19.49 -5.59
CA ARG A 122 13.34 -19.54 -4.77
C ARG A 122 13.61 -19.85 -3.30
N ALA A 123 14.63 -20.65 -3.01
CA ALA A 123 14.95 -21.01 -1.63
C ALA A 123 15.58 -19.82 -0.90
N GLY A 124 16.49 -19.10 -1.55
CA GLY A 124 17.05 -17.85 -1.04
C GLY A 124 15.99 -16.78 -0.84
N ALA A 125 15.09 -16.60 -1.81
CA ALA A 125 13.99 -15.65 -1.72
C ALA A 125 13.09 -15.91 -0.50
N LYS A 126 12.72 -17.17 -0.26
CA LYS A 126 11.91 -17.53 0.93
C LYS A 126 12.62 -17.26 2.26
N ARG A 127 13.94 -17.44 2.32
CA ARG A 127 14.72 -17.07 3.51
C ARG A 127 14.74 -15.55 3.72
N ALA A 128 14.96 -14.80 2.64
CA ALA A 128 14.96 -13.34 2.67
C ALA A 128 13.57 -12.79 3.08
N TRP A 129 12.47 -13.33 2.57
CA TRP A 129 11.12 -12.95 3.01
C TRP A 129 10.88 -13.23 4.50
N LYS A 130 11.35 -14.36 5.03
CA LYS A 130 11.25 -14.61 6.48
C LYS A 130 12.04 -13.59 7.29
N GLN A 131 13.25 -13.27 6.88
CA GLN A 131 14.07 -12.25 7.52
C GLN A 131 13.41 -10.87 7.47
N ALA A 132 12.86 -10.46 6.32
CA ALA A 132 12.16 -9.20 6.18
C ALA A 132 10.87 -9.14 7.04
N ALA A 133 10.12 -10.25 7.13
CA ALA A 133 8.94 -10.37 7.99
C ALA A 133 9.30 -10.25 9.48
N GLU A 134 10.40 -10.86 9.91
CA GLU A 134 10.95 -10.74 11.26
C GLU A 134 11.40 -9.30 11.57
N ALA A 135 11.88 -8.58 10.55
CA ALA A 135 12.21 -7.16 10.63
C ALA A 135 11.00 -6.21 10.54
N GLY A 136 9.78 -6.76 10.40
CA GLY A 136 8.55 -5.99 10.47
C GLY A 136 7.96 -5.56 9.11
N ASP A 137 8.39 -6.17 8.00
CA ASP A 137 7.79 -5.89 6.70
C ASP A 137 6.56 -6.79 6.44
N PRO A 138 5.35 -6.22 6.35
CA PRO A 138 4.15 -6.98 6.08
C PRO A 138 4.09 -7.52 4.63
N LEU A 139 4.73 -6.87 3.66
CA LEU A 139 4.82 -7.37 2.27
C LEU A 139 5.52 -8.73 2.19
N ALA A 140 6.51 -8.96 3.05
CA ALA A 140 7.19 -10.25 3.13
C ALA A 140 6.23 -11.38 3.56
N LEU A 141 5.31 -11.10 4.49
CA LEU A 141 4.27 -12.04 4.90
C LEU A 141 3.28 -12.32 3.76
N VAL A 142 2.91 -11.30 2.99
CA VAL A 142 2.08 -11.48 1.78
C VAL A 142 2.77 -12.40 0.79
N ALA A 143 4.05 -12.17 0.49
CA ALA A 143 4.83 -13.01 -0.44
C ALA A 143 4.95 -14.47 0.05
N LEU A 144 5.15 -14.69 1.35
CA LEU A 144 5.15 -16.03 1.95
C LEU A 144 3.77 -16.70 1.88
N GLY A 145 2.70 -15.91 2.03
CA GLY A 145 1.32 -16.37 1.85
C GLY A 145 1.04 -16.80 0.43
N ASP A 146 1.41 -16.00 -0.54
CA ASP A 146 1.25 -16.30 -1.98
C ASP A 146 2.03 -17.55 -2.40
N ASP A 147 3.25 -17.75 -1.88
CA ASP A 147 4.03 -18.97 -2.12
C ASP A 147 3.39 -20.21 -1.49
N ALA A 148 2.80 -20.08 -0.30
CA ALA A 148 2.16 -21.20 0.40
C ALA A 148 0.78 -21.55 -0.16
N ARG A 149 0.07 -20.61 -0.78
CA ARG A 149 -1.36 -20.68 -1.11
C ARG A 149 -1.80 -21.96 -1.84
N SER A 150 -1.00 -22.42 -2.79
CA SER A 150 -1.33 -23.62 -3.59
C SER A 150 -1.08 -24.94 -2.86
N GLN A 151 -0.18 -24.96 -1.88
CA GLN A 151 0.24 -26.18 -1.19
C GLN A 151 -0.39 -26.29 0.20
N ASP A 152 -0.50 -25.18 0.91
CA ASP A 152 -1.04 -25.06 2.25
C ASP A 152 -1.84 -23.77 2.41
N PRO A 153 -3.12 -23.75 1.96
CA PRO A 153 -3.98 -22.57 2.05
C PRO A 153 -4.21 -22.11 3.50
N GLY A 154 -4.21 -23.02 4.47
CA GLY A 154 -4.33 -22.67 5.88
C GLY A 154 -3.16 -21.83 6.37
N LYS A 155 -1.95 -22.24 6.00
CA LYS A 155 -0.72 -21.49 6.30
C LYS A 155 -0.68 -20.14 5.57
N ALA A 156 -1.13 -20.11 4.31
CA ALA A 156 -1.25 -18.86 3.57
C ALA A 156 -2.16 -17.86 4.30
N LEU A 157 -3.32 -18.32 4.76
CA LEU A 157 -4.26 -17.49 5.52
C LEU A 157 -3.64 -16.94 6.82
N LEU A 158 -2.83 -17.75 7.52
CA LEU A 158 -2.11 -17.27 8.71
C LEU A 158 -1.14 -16.14 8.36
N TYR A 159 -0.37 -16.27 7.29
CA TYR A 159 0.54 -15.22 6.83
C TYR A 159 -0.20 -13.93 6.45
N TYR A 160 -1.31 -14.01 5.71
CA TYR A 160 -2.10 -12.84 5.36
C TYR A 160 -2.69 -12.13 6.57
N ARG A 161 -3.20 -12.88 7.56
CA ARG A 161 -3.70 -12.30 8.82
C ARG A 161 -2.61 -11.62 9.63
N GLN A 162 -1.41 -12.22 9.67
CA GLN A 162 -0.26 -11.58 10.30
C GLN A 162 0.16 -10.30 9.56
N ALA A 163 0.10 -10.29 8.22
CA ALA A 163 0.38 -9.10 7.43
C ALA A 163 -0.58 -7.95 7.78
N ILE A 164 -1.89 -8.22 7.89
CA ILE A 164 -2.87 -7.21 8.32
C ILE A 164 -2.54 -6.68 9.71
N GLN A 165 -2.32 -7.56 10.68
CA GLN A 165 -2.02 -7.15 12.06
C GLN A 165 -0.75 -6.30 12.16
N LEU A 166 0.23 -6.55 11.29
CA LEU A 166 1.47 -5.80 11.25
C LEU A 166 1.26 -4.45 10.55
N ALA A 167 0.49 -4.43 9.47
CA ALA A 167 0.16 -3.24 8.70
C ALA A 167 -0.73 -2.25 9.47
N ASP A 168 -1.65 -2.72 10.33
CA ASP A 168 -2.48 -1.86 11.20
C ASP A 168 -1.64 -0.94 12.11
N ARG A 169 -0.34 -1.22 12.25
CA ARG A 169 0.60 -0.43 13.03
C ARG A 169 1.38 0.58 12.19
N GLN A 170 1.21 0.56 10.87
CA GLN A 170 1.93 1.41 9.92
C GLN A 170 0.90 2.23 9.13
N PRO A 171 0.97 3.57 9.12
CA PRO A 171 0.17 4.37 8.20
C PRO A 171 0.68 4.13 6.76
N ASP A 172 -0.18 4.14 5.77
CA ASP A 172 0.12 4.07 4.34
C ASP A 172 0.45 2.67 3.78
N VAL A 173 -0.52 1.76 3.89
CA VAL A 173 -0.35 0.41 3.33
C VAL A 173 -1.15 0.26 2.04
N GLU A 174 -0.58 0.73 0.92
CA GLU A 174 -1.17 0.66 -0.43
C GLU A 174 -1.58 -0.76 -0.85
N TYR A 175 -0.93 -1.80 -0.32
CA TYR A 175 -1.18 -3.19 -0.70
C TYR A 175 -2.28 -3.89 0.12
N MET A 176 -2.88 -3.22 1.13
CA MET A 176 -3.94 -3.82 1.95
C MET A 176 -5.13 -4.36 1.15
N PRO A 177 -5.62 -3.68 0.11
CA PRO A 177 -6.68 -4.20 -0.74
C PRO A 177 -6.33 -5.57 -1.36
N TYR A 178 -5.06 -5.77 -1.75
CA TYR A 178 -4.57 -7.04 -2.29
C TYR A 178 -4.61 -8.16 -1.23
N VAL A 179 -4.23 -7.86 0.01
CA VAL A 179 -4.27 -8.84 1.11
C VAL A 179 -5.70 -9.24 1.42
N CYS A 180 -6.61 -8.28 1.53
CA CYS A 180 -8.04 -8.53 1.73
C CYS A 180 -8.61 -9.41 0.62
N LEU A 181 -8.28 -9.13 -0.65
CA LEU A 181 -8.69 -9.96 -1.77
C LEU A 181 -8.11 -11.39 -1.68
N ARG A 182 -6.84 -11.55 -1.31
CA ARG A 182 -6.23 -12.87 -1.10
C ARG A 182 -6.92 -13.68 -0.03
N ILE A 183 -7.30 -13.04 1.07
CA ILE A 183 -8.08 -13.70 2.15
C ILE A 183 -9.45 -14.09 1.65
N ALA A 184 -10.14 -13.19 0.94
CA ALA A 184 -11.47 -13.46 0.40
C ALA A 184 -11.50 -14.65 -0.58
N GLN A 185 -10.41 -14.88 -1.31
CA GLN A 185 -10.23 -15.97 -2.28
C GLN A 185 -9.93 -17.35 -1.62
N GLN A 186 -9.87 -17.44 -0.28
CA GLN A 186 -9.60 -18.71 0.40
C GLN A 186 -10.81 -19.65 0.30
N GLU A 187 -10.52 -20.96 0.38
CA GLU A 187 -11.57 -21.98 0.41
C GLU A 187 -12.48 -21.83 1.62
N THR A 188 -13.76 -22.19 1.48
CA THR A 188 -14.78 -22.06 2.52
C THR A 188 -14.49 -22.83 3.82
N ARG A 189 -13.60 -23.83 3.77
CA ARG A 189 -13.13 -24.54 4.98
C ARG A 189 -12.19 -23.70 5.85
N TYR A 190 -11.60 -22.62 5.32
CA TYR A 190 -10.69 -21.75 6.04
C TYR A 190 -11.31 -20.40 6.41
N ILE A 191 -12.31 -19.96 5.66
CA ILE A 191 -13.01 -18.69 5.85
C ILE A 191 -14.49 -18.85 5.50
N SER A 192 -15.38 -18.31 6.34
CA SER A 192 -16.81 -18.35 6.07
C SER A 192 -17.18 -17.45 4.88
N PRO A 193 -18.23 -17.76 4.10
CA PRO A 193 -18.68 -16.91 3.00
C PRO A 193 -18.95 -15.46 3.42
N ARG A 194 -19.47 -15.25 4.64
CA ARG A 194 -19.71 -13.91 5.20
C ARG A 194 -18.41 -13.14 5.41
N GLN A 195 -17.38 -13.81 5.94
CA GLN A 195 -16.05 -13.20 6.13
C GLN A 195 -15.37 -12.94 4.78
N ALA A 196 -15.47 -13.89 3.84
CA ALA A 196 -14.95 -13.71 2.49
C ALA A 196 -15.59 -12.51 1.80
N LEU A 197 -16.93 -12.37 1.90
CA LEU A 197 -17.65 -11.24 1.34
C LEU A 197 -17.22 -9.91 1.96
N ALA A 198 -17.04 -9.86 3.28
CA ALA A 198 -16.56 -8.66 3.97
C ALA A 198 -15.15 -8.26 3.50
N GLN A 199 -14.24 -9.22 3.38
CA GLN A 199 -12.89 -8.98 2.89
C GLN A 199 -12.87 -8.56 1.40
N ALA A 200 -13.72 -9.14 0.56
CA ALA A 200 -13.86 -8.73 -0.83
C ALA A 200 -14.40 -7.30 -0.96
N ALA A 201 -15.35 -6.90 -0.11
CA ALA A 201 -15.89 -5.55 -0.09
C ALA A 201 -14.82 -4.51 0.35
N GLU A 202 -14.04 -4.83 1.37
CA GLU A 202 -12.93 -4.00 1.84
C GLU A 202 -11.86 -3.85 0.74
N ALA A 203 -11.49 -4.93 0.08
CA ALA A 203 -10.58 -4.91 -1.08
C ALA A 203 -11.12 -4.02 -2.20
N ALA A 204 -12.39 -4.16 -2.58
CA ALA A 204 -13.00 -3.35 -3.64
C ALA A 204 -13.00 -1.86 -3.29
N GLN A 205 -13.24 -1.51 -2.03
CA GLN A 205 -13.17 -0.11 -1.58
C GLN A 205 -11.75 0.45 -1.69
N GLY A 206 -10.74 -0.29 -1.24
CA GLY A 206 -9.35 0.13 -1.34
C GLY A 206 -8.87 0.28 -2.79
N PHE A 207 -9.24 -0.64 -3.69
CA PHE A 207 -8.90 -0.51 -5.12
C PHE A 207 -9.56 0.70 -5.79
N ARG A 208 -10.77 1.10 -5.35
CA ARG A 208 -11.39 2.36 -5.84
C ARG A 208 -10.61 3.59 -5.41
N VAL A 209 -10.03 3.57 -4.20
CA VAL A 209 -9.16 4.65 -3.73
C VAL A 209 -7.89 4.71 -4.59
N LEU A 210 -7.18 3.59 -4.79
CA LEU A 210 -5.98 3.51 -5.62
C LEU A 210 -6.25 3.98 -7.07
N LEU A 211 -7.40 3.63 -7.65
CA LEU A 211 -7.81 4.14 -8.96
C LEU A 211 -8.01 5.66 -8.97
N ALA A 212 -8.62 6.21 -7.92
CA ALA A 212 -8.81 7.66 -7.79
C ALA A 212 -7.48 8.41 -7.61
N GLU A 213 -6.48 7.76 -7.04
CA GLU A 213 -5.10 8.24 -6.89
C GLU A 213 -4.25 8.06 -8.15
N GLY A 214 -4.80 7.40 -9.18
CA GLY A 214 -4.19 7.28 -10.50
C GLY A 214 -3.41 5.99 -10.74
N ASP A 215 -3.60 4.94 -9.93
CA ASP A 215 -3.03 3.62 -10.20
C ASP A 215 -3.91 2.81 -11.17
N PRO A 216 -3.55 2.72 -12.47
CA PRO A 216 -4.36 2.01 -13.46
C PRO A 216 -4.37 0.49 -13.24
N THR A 217 -3.42 -0.05 -12.46
CA THR A 217 -3.34 -1.49 -12.22
C THR A 217 -4.44 -1.96 -11.27
N ALA A 218 -5.00 -1.06 -10.47
CA ALA A 218 -6.07 -1.34 -9.53
C ALA A 218 -7.41 -1.70 -10.22
N GLU A 219 -7.63 -1.33 -11.49
CA GLU A 219 -8.86 -1.62 -12.22
C GLU A 219 -9.15 -3.12 -12.35
N GLU A 220 -8.14 -3.89 -12.75
CA GLU A 220 -8.26 -5.34 -12.88
C GLU A 220 -8.54 -6.01 -11.53
N TRP A 221 -7.88 -5.56 -10.47
CA TRP A 221 -8.07 -6.08 -9.11
C TRP A 221 -9.44 -5.72 -8.54
N LEU A 222 -9.93 -4.51 -8.81
CA LEU A 222 -11.29 -4.10 -8.46
C LEU A 222 -12.31 -5.02 -9.12
N ARG A 223 -12.18 -5.28 -10.41
CA ARG A 223 -13.06 -6.20 -11.15
C ARG A 223 -13.07 -7.60 -10.55
N GLN A 224 -11.91 -8.12 -10.15
CA GLN A 224 -11.82 -9.43 -9.48
C GLN A 224 -12.53 -9.43 -8.13
N ALA A 225 -12.36 -8.37 -7.33
CA ALA A 225 -13.03 -8.23 -6.04
C ALA A 225 -14.56 -8.16 -6.21
N GLU A 226 -15.06 -7.37 -7.14
CA GLU A 226 -16.50 -7.23 -7.43
C GLU A 226 -17.11 -8.53 -7.98
N THR A 227 -16.40 -9.24 -8.84
CA THR A 227 -16.81 -10.56 -9.34
C THR A 227 -16.95 -11.56 -8.18
N LEU A 228 -15.96 -11.62 -7.30
CA LEU A 228 -15.99 -12.49 -6.12
C LEU A 228 -17.15 -12.11 -5.17
N MET A 229 -17.42 -10.82 -4.97
CA MET A 229 -18.57 -10.37 -4.19
C MET A 229 -19.90 -10.85 -4.79
N GLN A 230 -20.06 -10.81 -6.11
CA GLN A 230 -21.25 -11.31 -6.79
C GLN A 230 -21.39 -12.82 -6.60
N GLU A 231 -20.31 -13.59 -6.79
CA GLU A 231 -20.31 -15.03 -6.59
C GLU A 231 -20.67 -15.43 -5.15
N LEU A 232 -20.11 -14.74 -4.15
CA LEU A 232 -20.38 -14.99 -2.73
C LEU A 232 -21.78 -14.55 -2.27
N SER A 233 -22.40 -13.60 -3.00
CA SER A 233 -23.75 -13.11 -2.71
C SER A 233 -24.84 -13.89 -3.44
N ALA A 234 -24.46 -14.71 -4.43
CA ALA A 234 -25.40 -15.54 -5.16
C ALA A 234 -26.03 -16.61 -4.24
N PRO A 235 -27.34 -16.88 -4.33
CA PRO A 235 -27.94 -17.97 -3.58
C PRO A 235 -27.31 -19.30 -3.99
N PRO A 236 -27.08 -20.23 -3.05
CA PRO A 236 -26.47 -21.53 -3.35
C PRO A 236 -27.26 -22.25 -4.43
N THR A 237 -26.58 -22.62 -5.51
CA THR A 237 -27.19 -23.30 -6.68
C THR A 237 -27.71 -24.71 -6.37
N HIS A 238 -27.41 -25.26 -5.16
CA HIS A 238 -27.94 -26.52 -4.68
C HIS A 238 -28.56 -26.38 -3.27
N PRO A 239 -29.86 -26.71 -3.12
CA PRO A 239 -30.58 -26.57 -1.83
C PRO A 239 -30.13 -27.54 -0.72
N ASN A 240 -29.17 -28.44 -0.99
CA ASN A 240 -28.73 -29.47 -0.05
C ASN A 240 -27.31 -29.29 0.54
N ALA A 241 -26.62 -28.20 0.28
CA ALA A 241 -25.23 -28.00 0.77
C ALA A 241 -25.11 -27.74 2.29
N TYR A 242 -26.21 -27.49 2.99
CA TYR A 242 -26.21 -27.12 4.42
C TYR A 242 -26.79 -28.17 5.38
N LYS A 243 -27.02 -29.43 4.93
CA LYS A 243 -27.60 -30.45 5.80
C LYS A 243 -26.59 -31.29 6.60
N ASN A 244 -25.28 -31.02 6.45
CA ASN A 244 -24.22 -31.78 7.15
C ASN A 244 -23.19 -30.82 7.78
N GLN A 245 -23.63 -29.85 8.56
CA GLN A 245 -22.77 -29.17 9.53
C GLN A 245 -23.43 -29.14 10.89
#